data_9e022382c24600c2dbe6d6e65bd829a4
#
_entry.id   9e022382c24600c2dbe6d6e65bd829a4
#
_cell.length_a   1.000
_cell.length_b   1.000
_cell.length_c   1.000
_cell.angle_alpha   90.00
_cell.angle_beta   90.00
_cell.angle_gamma   90.00
#
_symmetry.space_group_name_H-M   'P 1'
#
loop_
_entity.id
_entity.type
_entity.pdbx_description
1 polymer ?
#
loop_
_entity_poly.entity_id
_entity_poly.type
_entity_poly.pdbx_seq_one_letter_code
_entity_poly.pdbx_strand_id
1 'polypeptide(L)'
;HDANALDDSTKNVGRIWTDKSVSAGDVTLTSREKESGTATIKKGADSDFLVGLSALSSTAKITGQTTVPLDIVLVLDVSGSMDDPMGSADRTKRIDALKAAVNSFIDGSAKVNDQRADVNKQNRIAVVKFAGNKTDKIGNDQYSQNRYWYNYTQVVSGYKAYTSGNKSEWETTVNALKPAGCTAADYAMDLTKTLVDQSKTDANNNADRKNVKRVVIFFTDGEPNHQSGFDESVANSAITSAKTIKTDADIYTIGIFSGADVSITGHSGSGSWSAK
;
A
#
# COMPACT_ATOMS: atom_id res chain seq x y z
N HIS A 1 -11.25 -30.41 15.96
CA HIS A 1 -11.48 -29.00 16.31
C HIS A 1 -11.15 -28.80 17.78
N ASP A 2 -10.03 -28.19 18.08
CA ASP A 2 -9.70 -27.81 19.45
C ASP A 2 -10.43 -26.50 19.77
N ALA A 3 -11.51 -26.60 20.54
CA ALA A 3 -12.33 -25.44 20.92
C ALA A 3 -11.51 -24.39 21.71
N ASN A 4 -10.41 -24.80 22.34
CA ASN A 4 -9.54 -23.92 23.10
C ASN A 4 -8.55 -23.13 22.14
N ALA A 5 -8.36 -23.59 20.91
CA ALA A 5 -7.50 -22.89 19.95
C ALA A 5 -8.16 -21.62 19.41
N LEU A 6 -9.47 -21.46 19.53
CA LEU A 6 -10.21 -20.28 19.09
C LEU A 6 -10.12 -19.10 20.06
N ASP A 7 -9.84 -19.37 21.34
CA ASP A 7 -9.82 -18.33 22.37
C ASP A 7 -8.39 -17.78 22.60
N ASP A 8 -7.35 -18.45 22.10
CA ASP A 8 -5.98 -17.98 22.20
C ASP A 8 -5.46 -17.51 20.84
N SER A 9 -5.93 -16.34 20.42
CA SER A 9 -5.54 -15.70 19.17
C SER A 9 -4.04 -15.41 19.08
N THR A 10 -3.35 -15.35 20.22
CA THR A 10 -1.92 -15.04 20.28
C THR A 10 -1.03 -16.19 19.78
N LYS A 11 -1.46 -17.43 19.93
CA LYS A 11 -0.73 -18.62 19.43
C LYS A 11 -0.80 -18.77 17.91
N ASN A 12 -1.74 -18.11 17.26
CA ASN A 12 -2.07 -18.29 15.86
C ASN A 12 -1.88 -17.02 15.03
N VAL A 13 -1.09 -16.07 15.52
CA VAL A 13 -0.78 -14.82 14.85
C VAL A 13 -0.23 -15.08 13.45
N GLY A 14 -0.83 -14.45 12.45
CA GLY A 14 -0.42 -14.57 11.04
C GLY A 14 -0.87 -15.86 10.35
N ARG A 15 -1.71 -16.68 11.00
CA ARG A 15 -2.30 -17.87 10.39
C ARG A 15 -3.73 -17.60 9.94
N ILE A 16 -4.10 -18.19 8.83
CA ILE A 16 -5.47 -18.24 8.35
C ILE A 16 -5.98 -19.65 8.69
N TRP A 17 -7.03 -19.75 9.47
CA TRP A 17 -7.73 -20.98 9.69
C TRP A 17 -8.66 -21.22 8.53
N THR A 18 -8.49 -22.34 7.88
CA THR A 18 -9.42 -22.80 6.85
C THR A 18 -10.15 -24.03 7.36
N ASP A 19 -11.46 -24.03 7.23
CA ASP A 19 -12.28 -25.19 7.52
C ASP A 19 -13.15 -25.55 6.32
N LYS A 20 -13.33 -26.83 6.11
CA LYS A 20 -14.23 -27.37 5.10
C LYS A 20 -15.23 -28.27 5.81
N SER A 21 -16.48 -27.87 5.79
CA SER A 21 -17.58 -28.64 6.32
C SER A 21 -18.51 -29.09 5.20
N VAL A 22 -19.11 -30.27 5.37
CA VAL A 22 -20.10 -30.81 4.48
C VAL A 22 -21.38 -31.09 5.26
N SER A 23 -22.52 -30.63 4.76
CA SER A 23 -23.81 -30.84 5.36
C SER A 23 -24.81 -31.45 4.36
N ALA A 24 -25.54 -32.47 4.76
CA ALA A 24 -26.59 -33.04 3.94
C ALA A 24 -27.95 -32.27 4.05
N GLY A 25 -28.03 -31.25 4.91
CA GLY A 25 -29.18 -30.39 5.09
C GLY A 25 -28.84 -28.91 5.14
N ASP A 26 -29.85 -28.10 5.45
CA ASP A 26 -29.68 -26.67 5.66
C ASP A 26 -28.70 -26.39 6.80
N VAL A 27 -27.91 -25.32 6.66
CA VAL A 27 -26.94 -24.92 7.70
C VAL A 27 -27.34 -23.55 8.27
N THR A 28 -27.56 -23.50 9.56
CA THR A 28 -27.82 -22.25 10.29
C THR A 28 -26.54 -21.78 10.96
N LEU A 29 -26.12 -20.56 10.58
CA LEU A 29 -24.99 -19.87 11.15
C LEU A 29 -25.49 -18.86 12.18
N THR A 30 -24.95 -18.91 13.39
CA THR A 30 -25.26 -17.96 14.46
C THR A 30 -24.02 -17.10 14.75
N SER A 31 -24.17 -15.77 14.72
CA SER A 31 -23.10 -14.87 15.12
C SER A 31 -22.89 -14.95 16.64
N ARG A 32 -21.62 -15.11 17.06
CA ARG A 32 -21.26 -15.05 18.48
C ARG A 32 -21.27 -13.64 19.07
N GLU A 33 -21.16 -12.62 18.23
CA GLU A 33 -21.02 -11.23 18.69
C GLU A 33 -22.36 -10.47 18.76
N LYS A 34 -23.40 -10.99 18.14
CA LYS A 34 -24.73 -10.39 18.16
C LYS A 34 -25.77 -11.47 18.43
N GLU A 35 -26.49 -11.34 19.52
CA GLU A 35 -27.57 -12.27 19.91
C GLU A 35 -28.69 -12.43 18.85
N SER A 36 -28.74 -11.58 17.84
CA SER A 36 -29.77 -11.57 16.79
C SER A 36 -29.26 -11.92 15.37
N GLY A 37 -28.03 -12.39 15.22
CA GLY A 37 -27.45 -12.66 13.90
C GLY A 37 -27.50 -14.14 13.54
N THR A 38 -28.64 -14.64 13.03
CA THR A 38 -28.74 -15.97 12.43
C THR A 38 -28.93 -15.84 10.91
N ALA A 39 -28.18 -16.62 10.13
CA ALA A 39 -28.38 -16.79 8.69
C ALA A 39 -28.50 -18.28 8.38
N THR A 40 -29.55 -18.65 7.67
CA THR A 40 -29.76 -20.04 7.23
C THR A 40 -29.44 -20.14 5.74
N ILE A 41 -28.45 -20.97 5.43
CA ILE A 41 -28.11 -21.34 4.04
C ILE A 41 -28.88 -22.60 3.71
N LYS A 42 -29.79 -22.50 2.74
CA LYS A 42 -30.63 -23.62 2.32
C LYS A 42 -29.90 -24.47 1.29
N LYS A 43 -30.01 -25.79 1.46
CA LYS A 43 -29.60 -26.74 0.43
C LYS A 43 -30.55 -26.63 -0.75
N GLY A 44 -30.04 -26.54 -1.99
CA GLY A 44 -30.87 -26.59 -3.19
C GLY A 44 -31.60 -27.94 -3.33
N ALA A 45 -32.78 -27.91 -3.93
CA ALA A 45 -33.61 -29.12 -4.09
C ALA A 45 -32.89 -30.24 -4.85
N ASP A 46 -32.04 -29.87 -5.81
CA ASP A 46 -31.30 -30.79 -6.68
C ASP A 46 -29.84 -31.04 -6.21
N SER A 47 -29.48 -30.62 -5.00
CA SER A 47 -28.13 -30.77 -4.47
C SER A 47 -28.08 -31.87 -3.41
N ASP A 48 -27.09 -32.74 -3.47
CA ASP A 48 -26.93 -33.83 -2.52
C ASP A 48 -26.40 -33.33 -1.16
N PHE A 49 -25.60 -32.24 -1.18
CA PHE A 49 -24.98 -31.70 0.00
C PHE A 49 -24.57 -30.22 -0.19
N LEU A 50 -24.38 -29.54 0.94
CA LEU A 50 -23.74 -28.22 1.00
C LEU A 50 -22.28 -28.36 1.39
N VAL A 51 -21.39 -27.66 0.68
CA VAL A 51 -19.98 -27.52 1.08
C VAL A 51 -19.77 -26.11 1.62
N GLY A 52 -19.48 -26.03 2.91
CA GLY A 52 -19.06 -24.79 3.55
C GLY A 52 -17.53 -24.68 3.52
N LEU A 53 -17.01 -23.60 2.95
CA LEU A 53 -15.61 -23.24 3.06
C LEU A 53 -15.52 -21.99 3.93
N SER A 54 -14.83 -22.08 5.05
CA SER A 54 -14.59 -20.92 5.91
C SER A 54 -13.12 -20.60 5.98
N ALA A 55 -12.82 -19.32 5.95
CA ALA A 55 -11.49 -18.78 6.23
C ALA A 55 -11.62 -17.76 7.35
N LEU A 56 -10.97 -18.03 8.48
CA LEU A 56 -10.93 -17.13 9.61
C LEU A 56 -9.51 -16.62 9.79
N SER A 57 -9.29 -15.33 9.63
CA SER A 57 -8.02 -14.72 10.03
C SER A 57 -8.00 -14.58 11.55
N SER A 58 -6.90 -14.94 12.20
CA SER A 58 -6.72 -14.59 13.58
C SER A 58 -6.54 -13.06 13.69
N THR A 59 -7.53 -12.38 14.24
CA THR A 59 -7.37 -11.01 14.72
C THR A 59 -6.67 -11.06 16.06
N ALA A 60 -5.34 -11.28 16.04
CA ALA A 60 -4.59 -11.07 17.26
C ALA A 60 -4.64 -9.59 17.59
N LYS A 61 -5.24 -9.23 18.69
CA LYS A 61 -4.92 -7.96 19.34
C LYS A 61 -3.46 -8.09 19.77
N ILE A 62 -2.55 -7.56 18.96
CA ILE A 62 -1.14 -7.54 19.29
C ILE A 62 -1.01 -6.61 20.49
N THR A 63 -1.04 -7.17 21.70
CA THR A 63 -0.74 -6.47 22.94
C THR A 63 0.77 -6.36 23.17
N GLY A 64 1.58 -6.93 22.26
CA GLY A 64 3.00 -6.73 22.21
C GLY A 64 3.30 -5.55 21.29
N GLN A 65 3.68 -4.40 21.83
CA GLN A 65 4.30 -3.36 21.02
C GLN A 65 5.57 -3.98 20.44
N THR A 66 5.62 -4.18 19.12
CA THR A 66 6.91 -4.45 18.49
C THR A 66 7.73 -3.18 18.67
N THR A 67 8.79 -3.27 19.46
CA THR A 67 9.73 -2.15 19.65
C THR A 67 10.58 -1.89 18.41
N VAL A 68 10.39 -2.66 17.35
CA VAL A 68 11.11 -2.52 16.09
C VAL A 68 10.57 -1.31 15.33
N PRO A 69 11.40 -0.30 15.07
CA PRO A 69 11.01 0.85 14.28
C PRO A 69 10.84 0.46 12.81
N LEU A 70 10.02 1.22 12.10
CA LEU A 70 9.84 1.09 10.67
C LEU A 70 10.44 2.31 9.95
N ASP A 71 11.11 2.04 8.82
CA ASP A 71 11.41 3.04 7.80
C ASP A 71 10.50 2.77 6.60
N ILE A 72 9.62 3.73 6.33
CA ILE A 72 8.54 3.58 5.36
C ILE A 72 8.78 4.55 4.21
N VAL A 73 8.72 4.06 2.98
CA VAL A 73 8.73 4.92 1.79
C VAL A 73 7.33 4.87 1.17
N LEU A 74 6.66 6.02 1.15
CA LEU A 74 5.41 6.20 0.41
C LEU A 74 5.76 6.68 -1.00
N VAL A 75 5.33 5.93 -2.00
CA VAL A 75 5.56 6.23 -3.42
C VAL A 75 4.22 6.57 -4.05
N LEU A 76 4.03 7.85 -4.36
CA LEU A 76 2.74 8.44 -4.66
C LEU A 76 2.63 8.82 -6.12
N ASP A 77 1.69 8.24 -6.83
CA ASP A 77 1.33 8.64 -8.18
C ASP A 77 0.68 10.02 -8.17
N VAL A 78 1.27 10.93 -8.95
CA VAL A 78 0.72 12.26 -9.20
C VAL A 78 0.65 12.55 -10.71
N SER A 79 0.47 11.50 -11.51
CA SER A 79 0.25 11.58 -12.95
C SER A 79 -1.07 12.28 -13.27
N GLY A 80 -1.26 12.62 -14.55
CA GLY A 80 -2.45 13.32 -15.00
C GLY A 80 -3.75 12.56 -14.75
N SER A 81 -3.74 11.23 -14.86
CA SER A 81 -4.90 10.35 -14.61
C SER A 81 -5.41 10.40 -13.18
N MET A 82 -4.57 10.82 -12.23
CA MET A 82 -5.00 11.02 -10.84
C MET A 82 -6.00 12.18 -10.66
N ASP A 83 -6.23 13.01 -11.70
CA ASP A 83 -7.30 14.01 -11.73
C ASP A 83 -8.68 13.43 -12.07
N ASP A 84 -8.72 12.18 -12.54
CA ASP A 84 -9.95 11.49 -12.88
C ASP A 84 -10.73 11.06 -11.63
N PRO A 85 -12.06 10.91 -11.74
CA PRO A 85 -12.88 10.39 -10.64
C PRO A 85 -12.60 8.91 -10.39
N MET A 86 -12.84 8.46 -9.16
CA MET A 86 -12.71 7.06 -8.74
C MET A 86 -13.63 6.12 -9.55
N GLY A 87 -14.76 6.63 -10.00
CA GLY A 87 -15.71 5.86 -10.81
C GLY A 87 -16.87 6.71 -11.32
N SER A 88 -17.78 6.10 -12.07
CA SER A 88 -18.94 6.81 -12.64
C SER A 88 -19.91 7.33 -11.58
N ALA A 89 -20.05 6.62 -10.47
CA ALA A 89 -20.91 6.98 -9.35
C ALA A 89 -20.18 7.81 -8.29
N ASP A 90 -18.90 7.55 -8.06
CA ASP A 90 -18.04 8.28 -7.12
C ASP A 90 -17.25 9.35 -7.86
N ARG A 91 -17.60 10.61 -7.61
CA ARG A 91 -16.96 11.79 -8.21
C ARG A 91 -15.70 12.25 -7.49
N THR A 92 -15.31 11.58 -6.41
CA THR A 92 -14.05 11.85 -5.72
C THR A 92 -12.88 11.63 -6.67
N LYS A 93 -11.99 12.61 -6.81
CA LYS A 93 -10.80 12.45 -7.63
C LYS A 93 -9.85 11.45 -6.99
N ARG A 94 -9.14 10.67 -7.80
CA ARG A 94 -8.16 9.68 -7.33
C ARG A 94 -7.08 10.34 -6.47
N ILE A 95 -6.62 11.53 -6.85
CA ILE A 95 -5.65 12.30 -6.04
C ILE A 95 -6.21 12.68 -4.66
N ASP A 96 -7.50 12.98 -4.54
CA ASP A 96 -8.10 13.35 -3.26
C ASP A 96 -8.26 12.11 -2.37
N ALA A 97 -8.62 10.96 -2.95
CA ALA A 97 -8.64 9.68 -2.25
C ALA A 97 -7.24 9.29 -1.76
N LEU A 98 -6.20 9.46 -2.61
CA LEU A 98 -4.80 9.25 -2.23
C LEU A 98 -4.40 10.13 -1.05
N LYS A 99 -4.67 11.44 -1.11
CA LYS A 99 -4.35 12.39 -0.03
C LYS A 99 -5.03 12.00 1.29
N ALA A 100 -6.31 11.63 1.24
CA ALA A 100 -7.04 11.18 2.42
C ALA A 100 -6.43 9.93 3.04
N ALA A 101 -6.08 8.94 2.21
CA ALA A 101 -5.44 7.70 2.66
C ALA A 101 -4.06 7.95 3.27
N VAL A 102 -3.23 8.79 2.63
CA VAL A 102 -1.89 9.13 3.10
C VAL A 102 -1.95 9.91 4.42
N ASN A 103 -2.84 10.90 4.53
CA ASN A 103 -3.03 11.66 5.78
C ASN A 103 -3.48 10.74 6.92
N SER A 104 -4.43 9.83 6.67
CA SER A 104 -4.87 8.84 7.66
C SER A 104 -3.73 7.90 8.11
N PHE A 105 -2.89 7.48 7.16
CA PHE A 105 -1.72 6.65 7.46
C PHE A 105 -0.70 7.38 8.34
N ILE A 106 -0.42 8.64 8.03
CA ILE A 106 0.50 9.49 8.81
C ILE A 106 -0.05 9.74 10.22
N ASP A 107 -1.35 9.97 10.35
CA ASP A 107 -2.02 10.07 11.65
C ASP A 107 -1.85 8.81 12.50
N GLY A 108 -2.02 7.65 11.87
CA GLY A 108 -1.79 6.37 12.53
C GLY A 108 -0.35 6.20 13.00
N SER A 109 0.61 6.54 12.14
CA SER A 109 2.04 6.48 12.46
C SER A 109 2.43 7.45 13.57
N ALA A 110 1.87 8.68 13.54
CA ALA A 110 2.11 9.71 14.57
C ALA A 110 1.63 9.24 15.94
N LYS A 111 0.43 8.66 16.03
CA LYS A 111 -0.10 8.10 17.29
C LYS A 111 0.80 6.99 17.86
N VAL A 112 1.41 6.17 17.01
CA VAL A 112 2.38 5.16 17.43
C VAL A 112 3.66 5.81 17.94
N ASN A 113 4.15 6.84 17.24
CA ASN A 113 5.37 7.54 17.62
C ASN A 113 5.21 8.33 18.92
N ASP A 114 4.03 8.92 19.19
CA ASP A 114 3.74 9.62 20.45
C ASP A 114 3.90 8.71 21.68
N GLN A 115 3.75 7.39 21.51
CA GLN A 115 3.93 6.41 22.58
C GLN A 115 5.40 5.98 22.76
N ARG A 116 6.32 6.49 21.92
CA ARG A 116 7.74 6.12 21.91
C ARG A 116 8.60 7.32 22.31
N ALA A 117 9.03 7.32 23.57
CA ALA A 117 9.89 8.40 24.11
C ALA A 117 11.26 8.46 23.41
N ASP A 118 11.81 7.29 23.01
CA ASP A 118 13.07 7.22 22.29
C ASP A 118 12.82 7.46 20.78
N VAL A 119 13.35 8.56 20.28
CA VAL A 119 13.23 8.95 18.85
C VAL A 119 13.83 7.91 17.91
N ASN A 120 14.82 7.14 18.34
CA ASN A 120 15.42 6.07 17.55
C ASN A 120 14.48 4.86 17.40
N LYS A 121 13.46 4.73 18.24
CA LYS A 121 12.41 3.71 18.16
C LYS A 121 11.19 4.17 17.38
N GLN A 122 11.14 5.43 16.98
CA GLN A 122 10.04 5.96 16.19
C GLN A 122 10.08 5.47 14.74
N ASN A 123 8.90 5.30 14.13
CA ASN A 123 8.76 5.06 12.72
C ASN A 123 9.13 6.33 11.96
N ARG A 124 9.85 6.17 10.84
CA ARG A 124 10.16 7.27 9.93
C ARG A 124 9.46 7.05 8.59
N ILE A 125 9.03 8.13 7.99
CA ILE A 125 8.38 8.10 6.67
C ILE A 125 9.17 9.00 5.74
N ALA A 126 9.48 8.50 4.55
CA ALA A 126 9.95 9.26 3.41
C ALA A 126 8.89 9.21 2.31
N VAL A 127 8.83 10.23 1.47
CA VAL A 127 7.85 10.30 0.37
C VAL A 127 8.52 10.60 -0.94
N VAL A 128 8.18 9.80 -1.94
CA VAL A 128 8.47 10.00 -3.36
C VAL A 128 7.15 10.30 -4.05
N LYS A 129 7.09 11.34 -4.86
CA LYS A 129 6.04 11.53 -5.86
C LYS A 129 6.57 11.14 -7.22
N PHE A 130 5.71 10.65 -8.11
CA PHE A 130 6.14 10.35 -9.46
C PHE A 130 5.11 10.73 -10.52
N ALA A 131 5.64 11.21 -11.64
CA ALA A 131 4.91 11.50 -12.86
C ALA A 131 5.89 11.58 -14.07
N GLY A 132 6.53 12.70 -14.30
CA GLY A 132 7.42 12.93 -15.45
C GLY A 132 8.90 12.73 -15.13
N ASN A 133 9.74 13.64 -15.64
CA ASN A 133 11.20 13.58 -15.53
C ASN A 133 11.69 13.45 -14.09
N LYS A 134 12.77 12.68 -13.89
CA LYS A 134 13.43 12.55 -12.60
C LYS A 134 14.27 13.76 -12.24
N THR A 135 14.29 14.14 -10.98
CA THR A 135 15.24 15.10 -10.41
C THR A 135 15.71 14.64 -9.03
N ASP A 136 16.96 14.97 -8.70
CA ASP A 136 17.56 14.65 -7.40
C ASP A 136 17.26 15.72 -6.32
N LYS A 137 16.57 16.81 -6.69
CA LYS A 137 16.12 17.82 -5.73
C LYS A 137 15.04 17.25 -4.82
N ILE A 138 15.06 17.66 -3.56
CA ILE A 138 13.97 17.37 -2.63
C ILE A 138 12.94 18.50 -2.72
N GLY A 139 11.67 18.16 -2.87
CA GLY A 139 10.61 19.17 -2.97
C GLY A 139 9.37 18.70 -3.73
N ASN A 140 8.57 19.67 -4.14
CA ASN A 140 7.35 19.43 -4.93
C ASN A 140 7.37 20.24 -6.23
N ASP A 141 8.45 20.11 -6.99
CA ASP A 141 8.69 20.91 -8.19
C ASP A 141 7.88 20.41 -9.37
N GLN A 142 7.63 21.33 -10.29
CA GLN A 142 7.04 21.10 -11.58
C GLN A 142 7.92 21.71 -12.67
N TYR A 143 7.78 21.22 -13.89
CA TYR A 143 8.42 21.79 -15.06
C TYR A 143 7.41 21.98 -16.19
N SER A 144 7.72 22.87 -17.10
CA SER A 144 6.91 23.11 -18.30
C SER A 144 7.58 22.50 -19.52
N GLN A 145 6.82 21.76 -20.31
CA GLN A 145 7.24 21.23 -21.60
C GLN A 145 6.07 21.34 -22.59
N ASN A 146 6.32 21.88 -23.78
CA ASN A 146 5.31 22.05 -24.81
C ASN A 146 4.03 22.79 -24.32
N ARG A 147 4.16 23.80 -23.46
CA ARG A 147 3.08 24.58 -22.83
C ARG A 147 2.25 23.83 -21.79
N TYR A 148 2.60 22.59 -21.44
CA TYR A 148 1.95 21.83 -20.39
C TYR A 148 2.86 21.76 -19.16
N TRP A 149 2.22 21.68 -17.97
CA TRP A 149 2.91 21.48 -16.71
C TRP A 149 2.98 20.00 -16.39
N TYR A 150 4.12 19.59 -15.87
CA TYR A 150 4.40 18.23 -15.44
C TYR A 150 5.01 18.24 -14.05
N ASN A 151 4.65 17.27 -13.22
CA ASN A 151 5.39 17.02 -11.99
C ASN A 151 6.73 16.34 -12.30
N TYR A 152 7.77 16.72 -11.57
CA TYR A 152 8.94 15.87 -11.50
C TYR A 152 8.65 14.60 -10.70
N THR A 153 9.31 13.50 -11.09
CA THR A 153 9.51 12.36 -10.21
C THR A 153 10.66 12.72 -9.27
N GLN A 154 10.35 12.86 -7.98
CA GLN A 154 11.33 13.35 -7.00
C GLN A 154 10.97 12.92 -5.56
N VAL A 155 11.97 12.96 -4.69
CA VAL A 155 11.76 12.85 -3.25
C VAL A 155 11.09 14.14 -2.76
N VAL A 156 9.90 14.02 -2.20
CA VAL A 156 9.18 15.15 -1.60
C VAL A 156 9.72 15.45 -0.21
N SER A 157 10.02 14.39 0.55
CA SER A 157 10.67 14.48 1.86
C SER A 157 11.48 13.22 2.12
N GLY A 158 12.69 13.38 2.65
CA GLY A 158 13.47 12.30 3.21
C GLY A 158 12.85 11.73 4.49
N TYR A 159 13.52 10.74 5.10
CA TYR A 159 13.01 10.11 6.32
C TYR A 159 12.84 11.09 7.48
N LYS A 160 11.60 11.16 7.99
CA LYS A 160 11.23 11.97 9.14
C LYS A 160 10.27 11.20 10.05
N ALA A 161 10.46 11.31 11.36
CA ALA A 161 9.50 10.80 12.32
C ALA A 161 8.38 11.83 12.53
N TYR A 162 7.14 11.39 12.36
CA TYR A 162 5.96 12.22 12.60
C TYR A 162 5.32 11.85 13.92
N THR A 163 4.95 12.87 14.65
CA THR A 163 4.23 12.85 15.92
C THR A 163 2.99 13.75 15.78
N SER A 164 2.08 13.70 16.73
CA SER A 164 0.92 14.60 16.74
C SER A 164 1.35 16.09 16.78
N GLY A 165 2.56 16.38 17.28
CA GLY A 165 3.08 17.74 17.36
C GLY A 165 3.61 18.33 16.05
N ASN A 166 4.03 17.48 15.08
CA ASN A 166 4.63 17.94 13.82
C ASN A 166 3.96 17.43 12.54
N LYS A 167 2.90 16.62 12.64
CA LYS A 167 2.24 16.01 11.47
C LYS A 167 1.61 17.03 10.52
N SER A 168 1.27 18.23 10.99
CA SER A 168 0.71 19.30 10.16
C SER A 168 1.61 19.75 9.01
N GLU A 169 2.93 19.61 9.16
CA GLU A 169 3.88 19.84 8.07
C GLU A 169 3.61 18.89 6.89
N TRP A 170 3.22 17.67 7.20
CA TRP A 170 2.88 16.67 6.21
C TRP A 170 1.56 16.88 5.55
N GLU A 171 0.54 17.15 6.34
CA GLU A 171 -0.79 17.47 5.82
C GLU A 171 -0.69 18.59 4.79
N THR A 172 0.12 19.61 5.08
CA THR A 172 0.39 20.71 4.14
C THR A 172 1.09 20.21 2.87
N THR A 173 2.11 19.37 3.01
CA THR A 173 2.90 18.85 1.89
C THR A 173 2.06 17.93 1.01
N VAL A 174 1.31 16.99 1.60
CA VAL A 174 0.46 16.04 0.88
C VAL A 174 -0.70 16.77 0.19
N ASN A 175 -1.33 17.72 0.88
CA ASN A 175 -2.44 18.48 0.31
C ASN A 175 -2.01 19.39 -0.84
N ALA A 176 -0.74 19.79 -0.89
CA ALA A 176 -0.17 20.57 -1.99
C ALA A 176 0.12 19.77 -3.28
N LEU A 177 0.06 18.44 -3.23
CA LEU A 177 0.25 17.61 -4.42
C LEU A 177 -0.86 17.89 -5.44
N LYS A 178 -0.50 17.98 -6.70
CA LYS A 178 -1.44 18.21 -7.81
C LYS A 178 -1.14 17.20 -8.91
N PRO A 179 -2.16 16.62 -9.56
CA PRO A 179 -1.94 15.68 -10.66
C PRO A 179 -1.46 16.43 -11.90
N ALA A 180 -0.38 15.96 -12.51
CA ALA A 180 0.07 16.42 -13.81
C ALA A 180 1.23 15.55 -14.34
N GLY A 181 1.16 15.13 -15.59
CA GLY A 181 2.25 14.45 -16.29
C GLY A 181 2.01 12.97 -16.54
N CYS A 182 3.07 12.24 -16.75
CA CYS A 182 3.12 10.84 -17.13
C CYS A 182 3.13 9.93 -15.88
N THR A 183 3.50 8.65 -16.05
CA THR A 183 3.54 7.65 -14.97
C THR A 183 4.91 6.95 -14.96
N ALA A 184 5.97 7.73 -14.64
CA ALA A 184 7.36 7.25 -14.65
C ALA A 184 7.68 6.37 -13.42
N ALA A 185 7.11 5.18 -13.40
CA ALA A 185 7.23 4.22 -12.30
C ALA A 185 8.67 3.73 -12.09
N ASP A 186 9.47 3.63 -13.14
CA ASP A 186 10.89 3.26 -13.11
C ASP A 186 11.71 4.28 -12.33
N TYR A 187 11.53 5.58 -12.62
CA TYR A 187 12.18 6.65 -11.87
C TYR A 187 11.76 6.69 -10.42
N ALA A 188 10.48 6.40 -10.14
CA ALA A 188 9.99 6.28 -8.78
C ALA A 188 10.71 5.18 -8.00
N MET A 189 10.87 4.01 -8.63
CA MET A 189 11.52 2.86 -7.99
C MET A 189 13.02 3.08 -7.82
N ASP A 190 13.70 3.80 -8.72
CA ASP A 190 15.10 4.20 -8.56
C ASP A 190 15.31 5.09 -7.32
N LEU A 191 14.47 6.12 -7.16
CA LEU A 191 14.52 7.00 -5.97
C LEU A 191 14.16 6.23 -4.70
N THR A 192 13.20 5.31 -4.78
CA THR A 192 12.83 4.44 -3.67
C THR A 192 14.00 3.55 -3.25
N LYS A 193 14.71 2.98 -4.21
CA LYS A 193 15.93 2.19 -3.94
C LYS A 193 16.98 3.03 -3.20
N THR A 194 17.22 4.25 -3.65
CA THR A 194 18.16 5.17 -3.00
C THR A 194 17.77 5.42 -1.54
N LEU A 195 16.48 5.62 -1.24
CA LEU A 195 16.00 5.80 0.13
C LEU A 195 16.15 4.51 0.97
N VAL A 196 15.85 3.34 0.39
CA VAL A 196 16.06 2.06 1.09
C VAL A 196 17.55 1.85 1.43
N ASP A 197 18.45 2.15 0.49
CA ASP A 197 19.90 2.07 0.73
C ASP A 197 20.36 3.09 1.80
N GLN A 198 19.78 4.30 1.82
CA GLN A 198 20.00 5.27 2.90
C GLN A 198 19.57 4.72 4.24
N SER A 199 18.38 4.12 4.35
CA SER A 199 17.91 3.48 5.59
C SER A 199 18.85 2.37 6.07
N LYS A 200 19.45 1.59 5.14
CA LYS A 200 20.46 0.58 5.50
C LYS A 200 21.70 1.22 6.09
N THR A 201 22.16 2.29 5.45
CA THR A 201 23.33 3.06 5.94
C THR A 201 23.06 3.66 7.31
N ASP A 202 21.90 4.28 7.51
CA ASP A 202 21.48 4.82 8.80
C ASP A 202 21.45 3.72 9.89
N ALA A 203 20.90 2.55 9.56
CA ALA A 203 20.82 1.42 10.49
C ALA A 203 22.21 0.87 10.88
N ASN A 204 23.16 0.87 9.94
CA ASN A 204 24.54 0.46 10.21
C ASN A 204 25.27 1.46 11.12
N ASN A 205 24.93 2.74 11.01
CA ASN A 205 25.56 3.82 11.77
C ASN A 205 24.87 4.09 13.12
N ASN A 206 23.71 3.50 13.38
CA ASN A 206 22.93 3.69 14.60
C ASN A 206 22.49 2.35 15.18
N ALA A 207 23.12 1.97 16.30
CA ALA A 207 22.86 0.69 16.97
C ALA A 207 21.38 0.52 17.40
N ASP A 208 20.71 1.61 17.77
CA ASP A 208 19.29 1.59 18.17
C ASP A 208 18.34 1.32 16.99
N ARG A 209 18.79 1.56 15.77
CA ARG A 209 18.04 1.29 14.53
C ARG A 209 18.52 0.04 13.77
N LYS A 210 19.47 -0.70 14.30
CA LYS A 210 20.05 -1.89 13.65
C LYS A 210 19.00 -2.88 13.14
N ASN A 211 17.89 -3.02 13.87
CA ASN A 211 16.82 -3.96 13.55
C ASN A 211 15.61 -3.28 12.84
N VAL A 212 15.79 -2.07 12.28
CA VAL A 212 14.72 -1.39 11.56
C VAL A 212 14.18 -2.27 10.43
N LYS A 213 12.86 -2.33 10.31
CA LYS A 213 12.21 -2.94 9.15
C LYS A 213 11.89 -1.86 8.12
N ARG A 214 12.08 -2.19 6.85
CA ARG A 214 11.84 -1.29 5.72
C ARG A 214 10.59 -1.71 4.99
N VAL A 215 9.76 -0.74 4.68
CA VAL A 215 8.47 -0.95 4.01
C VAL A 215 8.34 0.08 2.89
N VAL A 216 7.94 -0.38 1.73
CA VAL A 216 7.59 0.49 0.59
C VAL A 216 6.11 0.32 0.31
N ILE A 217 5.37 1.43 0.20
CA ILE A 217 3.96 1.43 -0.19
C ILE A 217 3.83 2.23 -1.48
N PHE A 218 3.52 1.53 -2.56
CA PHE A 218 3.42 2.10 -3.90
C PHE A 218 1.95 2.30 -4.26
N PHE A 219 1.56 3.55 -4.50
CA PHE A 219 0.21 3.94 -4.92
C PHE A 219 0.23 4.33 -6.38
N THR A 220 -0.67 3.77 -7.18
CA THR A 220 -0.81 4.11 -8.61
C THR A 220 -2.24 3.88 -9.09
N ASP A 221 -2.65 4.60 -10.12
CA ASP A 221 -3.92 4.43 -10.82
C ASP A 221 -3.74 4.04 -12.28
N GLY A 222 -2.50 3.95 -12.77
CA GLY A 222 -2.26 3.96 -14.19
C GLY A 222 -1.17 3.05 -14.71
N GLU A 223 -1.08 3.09 -16.03
CA GLU A 223 -0.11 2.37 -16.83
C GLU A 223 1.22 3.09 -16.83
N PRO A 224 2.34 2.39 -16.54
CA PRO A 224 3.68 2.98 -16.57
C PRO A 224 4.01 3.54 -17.96
N ASN A 225 4.47 4.80 -18.00
CA ASN A 225 4.89 5.45 -19.24
C ASN A 225 5.72 6.72 -18.98
N HIS A 226 6.46 7.14 -20.01
CA HIS A 226 7.16 8.44 -20.03
C HIS A 226 6.48 9.48 -20.94
N GLN A 227 5.43 9.10 -21.65
CA GLN A 227 4.68 9.99 -22.54
C GLN A 227 3.17 9.71 -22.47
N SER A 228 2.70 8.73 -23.19
CA SER A 228 1.29 8.33 -23.22
C SER A 228 1.15 6.86 -23.59
N GLY A 229 0.18 6.19 -22.99
CA GLY A 229 -0.04 4.76 -23.15
C GLY A 229 1.01 3.92 -22.41
N PHE A 230 0.76 2.64 -22.35
CA PHE A 230 1.65 1.70 -21.66
C PHE A 230 3.03 1.61 -22.34
N ASP A 231 4.08 1.72 -21.54
CA ASP A 231 5.48 1.53 -21.96
C ASP A 231 6.09 0.32 -21.21
N GLU A 232 6.32 -0.75 -21.97
CA GLU A 232 6.87 -1.99 -21.44
C GLU A 232 8.27 -1.79 -20.84
N SER A 233 9.08 -0.90 -21.39
CA SER A 233 10.43 -0.66 -20.89
C SER A 233 10.41 0.01 -19.51
N VAL A 234 9.49 0.96 -19.30
CA VAL A 234 9.26 1.61 -18.02
C VAL A 234 8.76 0.58 -16.99
N ALA A 235 7.79 -0.26 -17.37
CA ALA A 235 7.26 -1.31 -16.50
C ALA A 235 8.36 -2.30 -16.09
N ASN A 236 9.14 -2.82 -17.05
CA ASN A 236 10.20 -3.78 -16.79
C ASN A 236 11.33 -3.20 -15.92
N SER A 237 11.68 -1.93 -16.13
CA SER A 237 12.68 -1.24 -15.32
C SER A 237 12.17 -1.07 -13.87
N ALA A 238 10.92 -0.67 -13.70
CA ALA A 238 10.30 -0.57 -12.37
C ALA A 238 10.27 -1.92 -11.65
N ILE A 239 9.89 -3.00 -12.34
CA ILE A 239 9.87 -4.37 -11.80
C ILE A 239 11.29 -4.81 -11.39
N THR A 240 12.30 -4.50 -12.20
CA THR A 240 13.69 -4.85 -11.91
C THR A 240 14.18 -4.16 -10.65
N SER A 241 13.91 -2.86 -10.52
CA SER A 241 14.23 -2.10 -9.30
C SER A 241 13.45 -2.64 -8.09
N ALA A 242 12.16 -2.98 -8.26
CA ALA A 242 11.35 -3.57 -7.20
C ALA A 242 11.92 -4.92 -6.71
N LYS A 243 12.35 -5.80 -7.62
CA LYS A 243 13.00 -7.07 -7.25
C LYS A 243 14.26 -6.86 -6.41
N THR A 244 15.03 -5.83 -6.74
CA THR A 244 16.22 -5.48 -5.94
C THR A 244 15.83 -4.94 -4.57
N ILE A 245 14.84 -4.05 -4.49
CA ILE A 245 14.36 -3.48 -3.23
C ILE A 245 13.81 -4.57 -2.30
N LYS A 246 13.12 -5.57 -2.84
CA LYS A 246 12.54 -6.70 -2.07
C LYS A 246 13.57 -7.55 -1.32
N THR A 247 14.84 -7.43 -1.60
CA THR A 247 15.88 -8.08 -0.80
C THR A 247 16.06 -7.42 0.57
N ASP A 248 15.66 -6.16 0.70
CA ASP A 248 15.92 -5.32 1.88
C ASP A 248 14.65 -4.68 2.49
N ALA A 249 13.53 -4.74 1.79
CA ALA A 249 12.27 -4.12 2.20
C ALA A 249 11.05 -4.92 1.72
N ASP A 250 9.96 -4.87 2.49
CA ASP A 250 8.66 -5.36 2.05
C ASP A 250 8.00 -4.31 1.14
N ILE A 251 7.47 -4.73 -0.01
CA ILE A 251 6.78 -3.85 -0.96
C ILE A 251 5.30 -4.20 -1.00
N TYR A 252 4.46 -3.21 -0.77
CA TYR A 252 3.00 -3.25 -0.96
C TYR A 252 2.60 -2.32 -2.09
N THR A 253 1.70 -2.78 -2.93
CA THR A 253 1.09 -1.97 -4.01
C THR A 253 -0.37 -1.75 -3.74
N ILE A 254 -0.83 -0.51 -3.93
CA ILE A 254 -2.23 -0.11 -3.77
C ILE A 254 -2.67 0.53 -5.09
N GLY A 255 -3.60 -0.15 -5.77
CA GLY A 255 -4.23 0.38 -6.97
C GLY A 255 -5.39 1.32 -6.62
N ILE A 256 -5.43 2.49 -7.26
CA ILE A 256 -6.46 3.52 -7.08
C ILE A 256 -7.26 3.61 -8.37
N PHE A 257 -8.04 2.57 -8.67
CA PHE A 257 -8.87 2.54 -9.87
C PHE A 257 -10.17 1.77 -9.62
N SER A 258 -11.22 2.11 -10.37
CA SER A 258 -12.46 1.35 -10.41
C SER A 258 -12.42 0.33 -11.55
N GLY A 259 -12.94 -0.87 -11.32
CA GLY A 259 -13.09 -1.87 -12.38
C GLY A 259 -11.78 -2.52 -12.81
N ALA A 260 -10.87 -2.76 -11.86
CA ALA A 260 -9.71 -3.59 -12.13
C ALA A 260 -10.17 -4.95 -12.71
N ASP A 261 -9.78 -5.21 -13.94
CA ASP A 261 -9.97 -6.53 -14.51
C ASP A 261 -8.98 -7.50 -13.86
N VAL A 262 -9.51 -8.46 -13.10
CA VAL A 262 -8.70 -9.52 -12.48
C VAL A 262 -8.20 -10.53 -13.50
N SER A 263 -8.73 -10.51 -14.73
CA SER A 263 -8.26 -11.31 -15.85
C SER A 263 -7.24 -10.50 -16.66
N ILE A 264 -5.99 -10.51 -16.27
CA ILE A 264 -4.91 -9.91 -17.08
C ILE A 264 -4.69 -10.79 -18.32
N THR A 265 -5.46 -10.54 -19.34
CA THR A 265 -5.32 -11.17 -20.64
C THR A 265 -4.78 -10.18 -21.66
N GLY A 266 -3.48 -9.91 -21.58
CA GLY A 266 -2.82 -9.12 -22.60
C GLY A 266 -3.05 -7.60 -22.49
N HIS A 267 -2.17 -6.86 -23.10
CA HIS A 267 -2.22 -5.41 -23.22
C HIS A 267 -2.16 -5.04 -24.71
N SER A 268 -2.44 -3.78 -25.03
CA SER A 268 -2.42 -3.24 -26.39
C SER A 268 -1.00 -3.04 -26.94
N GLY A 269 -0.09 -3.90 -26.64
CA GLY A 269 1.28 -3.93 -27.15
C GLY A 269 1.60 -5.30 -27.77
N SER A 270 2.78 -5.45 -28.33
CA SER A 270 3.25 -6.69 -28.96
C SER A 270 3.68 -7.76 -27.97
N GLY A 271 3.36 -7.66 -26.71
CA GLY A 271 3.68 -8.63 -25.66
C GLY A 271 2.45 -9.10 -24.89
N SER A 272 2.48 -10.28 -24.33
CA SER A 272 1.45 -10.78 -23.41
C SER A 272 2.00 -10.75 -21.97
N TRP A 273 1.20 -10.19 -21.05
CA TRP A 273 1.47 -10.25 -19.63
C TRP A 273 0.64 -11.37 -19.03
N SER A 274 1.25 -12.26 -18.27
CA SER A 274 0.53 -13.18 -17.41
C SER A 274 0.83 -12.81 -15.96
N ALA A 275 -0.22 -12.61 -15.15
CA ALA A 275 -0.05 -12.54 -13.72
C ALA A 275 0.47 -13.91 -13.22
N LYS A 276 1.56 -13.89 -12.47
CA LYS A 276 2.03 -15.03 -11.68
C LYS A 276 1.82 -14.74 -10.22
#